data_782a0e7c93be69efa52f56356fff4ee1
#
_entry.id   782a0e7c93be69efa52f56356fff4ee1
#
_cell.length_a   1.000
_cell.length_b   1.000
_cell.length_c   1.000
_cell.angle_alpha   90.00
_cell.angle_beta   90.00
_cell.angle_gamma   90.00
#
_symmetry.space_group_name_H-M   'P 1'
#
loop_
_entity.id
_entity.type
_entity.pdbx_description
1 polymer ?
#
loop_
_entity_poly.entity_id
_entity_poly.type
_entity_poly.pdbx_seq_one_letter_code
_entity_poly.pdbx_strand_id
1 'polypeptide(L)'
;RTLTQGVEEPLEQARRFYDYITLNVKYAYSRAYFCLEDIPDACARNLRGDCGMMALLFITLCRCAGIPARWESGWKAEPGFCGAHDWAQFYAAPYGWLYADPSFGCGAAREGNEARRQHYFGNLDPFRMAANTQFQADFDVPMDHWRADPYDNQVGEMELRDRALEYGEFLRSKEVLECTEVS
;
A
#
# COMPACT_ATOMS: atom_id res chain seq x y z
N ARG A 1 -12.29 15.04 10.38
CA ARG A 1 -12.59 16.49 10.34
C ARG A 1 -11.53 17.33 11.09
N THR A 2 -10.96 16.85 12.19
CA THR A 2 -9.97 17.61 12.97
C THR A 2 -8.66 17.83 12.20
N LEU A 3 -8.19 16.84 11.44
CA LEU A 3 -6.92 16.92 10.70
C LEU A 3 -6.93 17.98 9.59
N THR A 4 -8.08 18.22 8.99
CA THR A 4 -8.23 19.13 7.84
C THR A 4 -9.03 20.38 8.17
N GLN A 5 -9.21 20.69 9.46
CA GLN A 5 -9.97 21.87 9.88
C GLN A 5 -9.36 23.15 9.29
N GLY A 6 -10.21 23.93 8.57
CA GLY A 6 -9.79 25.17 7.92
C GLY A 6 -8.97 25.00 6.64
N VAL A 7 -8.91 23.79 6.08
CA VAL A 7 -8.24 23.50 4.80
C VAL A 7 -9.25 22.98 3.80
N GLU A 8 -9.40 23.70 2.71
CA GLU A 8 -10.33 23.35 1.61
C GLU A 8 -9.60 22.74 0.42
N GLU A 9 -8.32 23.00 0.26
CA GLU A 9 -7.52 22.57 -0.87
C GLU A 9 -7.18 21.07 -0.77
N PRO A 10 -7.59 20.23 -1.78
CA PRO A 10 -7.48 18.78 -1.69
C PRO A 10 -6.05 18.25 -1.51
N LEU A 11 -5.07 18.87 -2.19
CA LEU A 11 -3.67 18.45 -2.09
C LEU A 11 -3.13 18.67 -0.67
N GLU A 12 -3.49 19.81 -0.05
CA GLU A 12 -3.08 20.11 1.32
C GLU A 12 -3.79 19.21 2.34
N GLN A 13 -5.06 18.87 2.10
CA GLN A 13 -5.77 17.89 2.94
C GLN A 13 -5.09 16.51 2.88
N ALA A 14 -4.77 16.03 1.67
CA ALA A 14 -4.07 14.77 1.47
C ALA A 14 -2.68 14.80 2.14
N ARG A 15 -1.96 15.94 2.06
CA ARG A 15 -0.69 16.16 2.75
C ARG A 15 -0.83 15.99 4.26
N ARG A 16 -1.85 16.56 4.87
CA ARG A 16 -2.09 16.42 6.32
C ARG A 16 -2.41 14.99 6.73
N PHE A 17 -3.12 14.23 5.90
CA PHE A 17 -3.35 12.81 6.14
C PHE A 17 -2.05 12.01 6.07
N TYR A 18 -1.24 12.26 5.05
CA TYR A 18 0.07 11.63 4.91
C TYR A 18 1.00 11.96 6.10
N ASP A 19 1.10 13.23 6.48
CA ASP A 19 1.91 13.67 7.62
C ASP A 19 1.42 13.03 8.93
N TYR A 20 0.10 12.98 9.14
CA TYR A 20 -0.45 12.31 10.31
C TYR A 20 -0.04 10.85 10.38
N ILE A 21 -0.17 10.10 9.29
CA ILE A 21 0.17 8.67 9.25
C ILE A 21 1.68 8.50 9.45
N THR A 22 2.50 9.19 8.69
CA THR A 22 3.96 9.01 8.71
C THR A 22 4.63 9.39 10.01
N LEU A 23 4.04 10.32 10.77
CA LEU A 23 4.59 10.79 12.04
C LEU A 23 4.01 10.06 13.26
N ASN A 24 2.84 9.44 13.16
CA ASN A 24 2.17 8.84 14.33
C ASN A 24 2.02 7.34 14.25
N VAL A 25 1.88 6.74 13.06
CA VAL A 25 1.72 5.30 12.91
C VAL A 25 3.08 4.61 12.93
N LYS A 26 3.19 3.51 13.67
CA LYS A 26 4.40 2.67 13.70
C LYS A 26 4.25 1.51 12.74
N TYR A 27 5.24 1.32 11.87
CA TYR A 27 5.29 0.12 11.03
C TYR A 27 5.36 -1.13 11.91
N ALA A 28 4.47 -2.05 11.65
CA ALA A 28 4.44 -3.35 12.31
C ALA A 28 3.76 -4.33 11.37
N TYR A 29 4.39 -5.48 11.13
CA TYR A 29 3.76 -6.57 10.41
C TYR A 29 2.41 -6.88 11.03
N SER A 30 1.37 -6.97 10.20
CA SER A 30 0.04 -7.34 10.60
C SER A 30 -0.18 -8.84 10.44
N ARG A 31 -1.13 -9.37 11.20
CA ARG A 31 -1.70 -10.69 10.92
C ARG A 31 -2.51 -10.62 9.62
N ALA A 32 -2.90 -11.79 9.12
CA ALA A 32 -3.78 -11.89 7.96
C ALA A 32 -4.98 -10.94 8.11
N TYR A 33 -5.28 -10.20 7.07
CA TYR A 33 -6.28 -9.13 7.08
C TYR A 33 -7.71 -9.62 7.37
N PHE A 34 -8.00 -10.88 7.05
CA PHE A 34 -9.29 -11.49 7.39
C PHE A 34 -9.57 -11.58 8.90
N CYS A 35 -8.56 -11.40 9.75
CA CYS A 35 -8.72 -11.30 11.19
C CYS A 35 -9.17 -9.92 11.66
N LEU A 36 -9.25 -8.94 10.77
CA LEU A 36 -9.60 -7.56 11.07
C LEU A 36 -11.00 -7.26 10.52
N GLU A 37 -11.87 -6.72 11.36
CA GLU A 37 -13.22 -6.30 10.95
C GLU A 37 -13.17 -5.10 9.97
N ASP A 38 -12.28 -4.16 10.25
CA ASP A 38 -12.04 -2.96 9.42
C ASP A 38 -10.55 -2.63 9.48
N ILE A 39 -9.87 -2.80 8.35
CA ILE A 39 -8.41 -2.65 8.27
C ILE A 39 -7.97 -1.20 8.51
N PRO A 40 -8.53 -0.17 7.84
CA PRO A 40 -8.22 1.23 8.11
C PRO A 40 -8.50 1.66 9.55
N ASP A 41 -9.63 1.25 10.12
CA ASP A 41 -10.00 1.58 11.49
C ASP A 41 -9.03 0.94 12.50
N ALA A 42 -8.65 -0.32 12.28
CA ALA A 42 -7.66 -1.00 13.11
C ALA A 42 -6.31 -0.27 13.10
N CYS A 43 -5.85 0.20 11.92
CA CYS A 43 -4.65 1.01 11.80
C CYS A 43 -4.78 2.34 12.55
N ALA A 44 -5.90 3.04 12.38
CA ALA A 44 -6.15 4.34 13.00
C ALA A 44 -6.22 4.27 14.54
N ARG A 45 -6.91 3.27 15.09
CA ARG A 45 -7.06 3.09 16.54
C ARG A 45 -5.78 2.65 17.23
N ASN A 46 -5.05 1.74 16.61
CA ASN A 46 -3.86 1.15 17.22
C ASN A 46 -2.58 1.95 16.92
N LEU A 47 -2.61 2.89 15.96
CA LEU A 47 -1.46 3.62 15.43
C LEU A 47 -0.31 2.67 15.05
N ARG A 48 -0.67 1.52 14.48
CA ARG A 48 0.24 0.46 14.02
C ARG A 48 -0.34 -0.21 12.79
N GLY A 49 0.52 -0.54 11.85
CA GLY A 49 0.13 -1.27 10.65
C GLY A 49 1.32 -1.55 9.75
N ASP A 50 1.12 -2.42 8.78
CA ASP A 50 2.04 -2.65 7.67
C ASP A 50 1.75 -1.69 6.50
N CYS A 51 2.39 -1.94 5.35
CA CYS A 51 2.24 -1.08 4.18
C CYS A 51 0.78 -1.00 3.71
N GLY A 52 0.09 -2.14 3.64
CA GLY A 52 -1.30 -2.19 3.20
C GLY A 52 -2.25 -1.47 4.14
N MET A 53 -2.11 -1.69 5.45
CA MET A 53 -2.92 -0.99 6.44
C MET A 53 -2.75 0.52 6.38
N MET A 54 -1.51 1.00 6.21
CA MET A 54 -1.22 2.44 6.11
C MET A 54 -1.74 3.03 4.79
N ALA A 55 -1.61 2.30 3.68
CA ALA A 55 -2.16 2.71 2.39
C ALA A 55 -3.69 2.82 2.43
N LEU A 56 -4.36 1.81 2.99
CA LEU A 56 -5.82 1.81 3.15
C LEU A 56 -6.31 2.92 4.08
N LEU A 57 -5.59 3.19 5.16
CA LEU A 57 -5.91 4.33 6.03
C LEU A 57 -5.81 5.67 5.29
N PHE A 58 -4.75 5.88 4.52
CA PHE A 58 -4.59 7.09 3.70
C PHE A 58 -5.72 7.23 2.68
N ILE A 59 -6.04 6.16 1.95
CA ILE A 59 -7.11 6.12 0.97
C ILE A 59 -8.46 6.45 1.62
N THR A 60 -8.73 5.86 2.78
CA THR A 60 -9.98 6.09 3.53
C THR A 60 -10.10 7.54 3.96
N LEU A 61 -9.04 8.13 4.52
CA LEU A 61 -9.03 9.54 4.92
C LEU A 61 -9.24 10.48 3.72
N CYS A 62 -8.59 10.21 2.58
CA CYS A 62 -8.80 10.95 1.34
C CYS A 62 -10.27 10.88 0.87
N ARG A 63 -10.83 9.68 0.79
CA ARG A 63 -12.22 9.46 0.36
C ARG A 63 -13.23 10.11 1.30
N CYS A 64 -13.00 10.09 2.60
CA CYS A 64 -13.83 10.80 3.58
C CYS A 64 -13.80 12.32 3.43
N ALA A 65 -12.74 12.87 2.83
CA ALA A 65 -12.61 14.28 2.48
C ALA A 65 -13.09 14.62 1.05
N GLY A 66 -13.61 13.63 0.31
CA GLY A 66 -14.05 13.82 -1.08
C GLY A 66 -12.91 13.76 -2.11
N ILE A 67 -11.71 13.36 -1.72
CA ILE A 67 -10.55 13.22 -2.60
C ILE A 67 -10.56 11.80 -3.19
N PRO A 68 -10.64 11.65 -4.53
CA PRO A 68 -10.52 10.33 -5.15
C PRO A 68 -9.16 9.71 -4.81
N ALA A 69 -9.20 8.48 -4.31
CA ALA A 69 -8.00 7.74 -3.97
C ALA A 69 -8.20 6.25 -4.26
N ARG A 70 -7.12 5.55 -4.61
CA ARG A 70 -7.16 4.15 -4.98
C ARG A 70 -5.93 3.39 -4.52
N TRP A 71 -6.07 2.09 -4.45
CA TRP A 71 -5.07 1.13 -4.07
C TRP A 71 -4.14 0.79 -5.22
N GLU A 72 -2.89 0.52 -4.88
CA GLU A 72 -1.97 -0.19 -5.73
C GLU A 72 -1.12 -1.15 -4.88
N SER A 73 -0.95 -2.37 -5.37
CA SER A 73 -0.08 -3.38 -4.78
C SER A 73 0.85 -4.00 -5.83
N GLY A 74 1.98 -4.53 -5.38
CA GLY A 74 2.95 -5.13 -6.27
C GLY A 74 4.26 -5.41 -5.56
N TRP A 75 5.35 -5.08 -6.20
CA TRP A 75 6.69 -5.34 -5.67
C TRP A 75 7.55 -4.09 -5.69
N LYS A 76 8.39 -3.96 -4.66
CA LYS A 76 9.62 -3.20 -4.76
C LYS A 76 10.68 -4.14 -5.31
N ALA A 77 11.09 -3.90 -6.56
CA ALA A 77 11.97 -4.76 -7.34
C ALA A 77 13.27 -4.02 -7.67
N GLU A 78 14.18 -3.91 -6.71
CA GLU A 78 15.48 -3.28 -6.88
C GLU A 78 16.58 -4.34 -7.03
N PRO A 79 17.75 -4.02 -7.59
CA PRO A 79 18.84 -4.97 -7.74
C PRO A 79 19.17 -5.68 -6.42
N GLY A 80 19.08 -7.01 -6.43
CA GLY A 80 19.33 -7.84 -5.26
C GLY A 80 18.19 -7.91 -4.23
N PHE A 81 17.05 -7.25 -4.47
CA PHE A 81 15.90 -7.33 -3.58
C PHE A 81 14.57 -7.27 -4.33
N CYS A 82 13.66 -8.19 -4.02
CA CYS A 82 12.29 -8.13 -4.49
C CYS A 82 11.31 -8.47 -3.35
N GLY A 83 10.60 -7.46 -2.87
CA GLY A 83 9.63 -7.60 -1.77
C GLY A 83 8.23 -7.14 -2.16
N ALA A 84 7.21 -7.81 -1.62
CA ALA A 84 5.82 -7.37 -1.74
C ALA A 84 5.64 -6.01 -1.04
N HIS A 85 4.86 -5.13 -1.65
CA HIS A 85 4.64 -3.79 -1.12
C HIS A 85 3.35 -3.16 -1.63
N ASP A 86 2.76 -2.30 -0.80
CA ASP A 86 1.51 -1.61 -1.06
C ASP A 86 1.68 -0.11 -0.92
N TRP A 87 0.97 0.62 -1.78
CA TRP A 87 0.94 2.09 -1.77
C TRP A 87 -0.41 2.61 -2.26
N ALA A 88 -0.57 3.90 -2.28
CA ALA A 88 -1.79 4.56 -2.70
C ALA A 88 -1.57 5.49 -3.88
N GLN A 89 -2.65 5.76 -4.61
CA GLN A 89 -2.78 6.92 -5.48
C GLN A 89 -3.92 7.80 -5.00
N PHE A 90 -3.80 9.11 -5.21
CA PHE A 90 -4.86 10.07 -4.96
C PHE A 90 -4.90 11.13 -6.07
N TYR A 91 -6.07 11.69 -6.31
CA TYR A 91 -6.24 12.67 -7.37
C TYR A 91 -6.24 14.10 -6.81
N ALA A 92 -5.41 14.97 -7.37
CA ALA A 92 -5.39 16.39 -7.05
C ALA A 92 -5.27 17.24 -8.33
N ALA A 93 -6.29 18.05 -8.63
CA ALA A 93 -6.21 18.98 -9.73
C ALA A 93 -5.18 20.09 -9.42
N PRO A 94 -4.42 20.61 -10.40
CA PRO A 94 -4.40 20.24 -11.81
C PRO A 94 -3.44 19.07 -12.14
N TYR A 95 -2.83 18.44 -11.14
CA TYR A 95 -1.72 17.48 -11.28
C TYR A 95 -2.18 16.09 -11.73
N GLY A 96 -3.45 15.73 -11.51
CA GLY A 96 -3.98 14.40 -11.82
C GLY A 96 -3.73 13.40 -10.69
N TRP A 97 -3.47 12.14 -11.06
CA TRP A 97 -3.17 11.07 -10.11
C TRP A 97 -1.72 11.16 -9.61
N LEU A 98 -1.58 11.30 -8.33
CA LEU A 98 -0.30 11.35 -7.60
C LEU A 98 -0.17 10.11 -6.71
N TYR A 99 1.07 9.73 -6.41
CA TYR A 99 1.36 8.60 -5.53
C TYR A 99 1.51 9.02 -4.08
N ALA A 100 1.25 8.08 -3.17
CA ALA A 100 1.61 8.22 -1.76
C ALA A 100 2.01 6.87 -1.20
N ASP A 101 3.19 6.82 -0.56
CA ASP A 101 3.65 5.65 0.18
C ASP A 101 3.85 6.01 1.66
N PRO A 102 2.79 5.89 2.48
CA PRO A 102 2.88 6.25 3.89
C PRO A 102 3.84 5.36 4.68
N SER A 103 4.04 4.09 4.28
CA SER A 103 4.91 3.19 5.03
C SER A 103 6.40 3.51 4.83
N PHE A 104 6.82 3.84 3.62
CA PHE A 104 8.17 4.33 3.36
C PHE A 104 8.39 5.73 3.94
N GLY A 105 7.35 6.57 3.90
CA GLY A 105 7.36 7.84 4.61
C GLY A 105 7.54 7.67 6.12
N CYS A 106 6.87 6.70 6.73
CA CYS A 106 7.04 6.35 8.15
C CYS A 106 8.46 5.85 8.44
N GLY A 107 9.04 5.01 7.58
CA GLY A 107 10.43 4.58 7.68
C GLY A 107 11.40 5.77 7.66
N ALA A 108 11.23 6.65 6.68
CA ALA A 108 12.04 7.85 6.53
C ALA A 108 11.93 8.82 7.74
N ALA A 109 10.72 8.98 8.29
CA ALA A 109 10.51 9.80 9.50
C ALA A 109 11.30 9.24 10.70
N ARG A 110 11.32 7.92 10.89
CA ARG A 110 12.09 7.27 11.98
C ARG A 110 13.59 7.43 11.81
N GLU A 111 14.07 7.47 10.57
CA GLU A 111 15.48 7.70 10.26
C GLU A 111 15.87 9.18 10.34
N GLY A 112 14.93 10.09 10.61
CA GLY A 112 15.14 11.53 10.58
C GLY A 112 15.40 12.08 9.18
N ASN A 113 15.05 11.32 8.13
CA ASN A 113 15.26 11.72 6.73
C ASN A 113 14.00 12.39 6.16
N GLU A 114 13.86 13.66 6.44
CA GLU A 114 12.69 14.43 6.01
C GLU A 114 12.59 14.57 4.48
N ALA A 115 13.69 14.72 3.78
CA ALA A 115 13.69 14.79 2.31
C ALA A 115 13.12 13.51 1.67
N ARG A 116 13.52 12.34 2.18
CA ARG A 116 12.97 11.06 1.75
C ARG A 116 11.50 10.91 2.14
N ARG A 117 11.10 11.36 3.32
CA ARG A 117 9.68 11.36 3.73
C ARG A 117 8.84 12.20 2.78
N GLN A 118 9.29 13.40 2.42
CA GLN A 118 8.60 14.28 1.48
C GLN A 118 8.56 13.71 0.07
N HIS A 119 9.57 12.97 -0.37
CA HIS A 119 9.60 12.32 -1.68
C HIS A 119 8.42 11.36 -1.88
N TYR A 120 8.07 10.58 -0.87
CA TYR A 120 6.98 9.59 -0.95
C TYR A 120 5.57 10.17 -0.82
N PHE A 121 5.43 11.48 -0.88
CA PHE A 121 4.16 12.16 -1.13
C PHE A 121 4.20 12.84 -2.49
N GLY A 122 3.43 12.34 -3.42
CA GLY A 122 3.40 12.75 -4.82
C GLY A 122 4.25 11.88 -5.74
N ASN A 123 5.21 11.14 -5.21
CA ASN A 123 6.17 10.35 -5.98
C ASN A 123 6.41 8.96 -5.39
N LEU A 124 6.99 8.08 -6.22
CA LEU A 124 7.59 6.80 -5.84
C LEU A 124 9.03 6.71 -6.35
N ASP A 125 9.79 5.79 -5.80
CA ASP A 125 11.06 5.38 -6.40
C ASP A 125 10.83 4.55 -7.69
N PRO A 126 11.83 4.43 -8.57
CA PRO A 126 11.67 3.77 -9.88
C PRO A 126 11.55 2.25 -9.82
N PHE A 127 11.68 1.66 -8.64
CA PHE A 127 11.70 0.20 -8.46
C PHE A 127 10.31 -0.38 -8.13
N ARG A 128 9.25 0.25 -8.59
CA ARG A 128 7.87 -0.18 -8.32
C ARG A 128 7.30 -0.94 -9.51
N MET A 129 6.91 -2.17 -9.27
CA MET A 129 6.18 -3.00 -10.24
C MET A 129 4.77 -3.23 -9.70
N ALA A 130 3.78 -2.49 -10.24
CA ALA A 130 2.39 -2.68 -9.89
C ALA A 130 1.91 -4.03 -10.45
N ALA A 131 1.32 -4.85 -9.59
CA ALA A 131 0.67 -6.10 -9.95
C ALA A 131 -0.85 -5.96 -9.98
N ASN A 132 -1.40 -5.08 -9.13
CA ASN A 132 -2.83 -4.92 -8.98
C ASN A 132 -3.18 -3.48 -8.57
N THR A 133 -4.28 -2.97 -9.10
CA THR A 133 -4.78 -1.60 -8.83
C THR A 133 -6.09 -1.59 -8.05
N GLN A 134 -6.52 -2.75 -7.56
CA GLN A 134 -7.73 -2.90 -6.75
C GLN A 134 -7.46 -3.78 -5.54
N PHE A 135 -7.95 -3.35 -4.40
CA PHE A 135 -7.95 -4.17 -3.19
C PHE A 135 -9.02 -5.26 -3.32
N GLN A 136 -8.65 -6.50 -3.03
CA GLN A 136 -9.52 -7.69 -3.15
C GLN A 136 -10.01 -7.96 -4.59
N ALA A 137 -9.19 -7.66 -5.59
CA ALA A 137 -9.54 -8.00 -6.97
C ALA A 137 -9.47 -9.50 -7.22
N ASP A 138 -10.37 -10.00 -8.04
CA ASP A 138 -10.30 -11.35 -8.55
C ASP A 138 -9.12 -11.53 -9.51
N PHE A 139 -8.67 -12.76 -9.68
CA PHE A 139 -7.72 -13.10 -10.74
C PHE A 139 -8.41 -13.16 -12.11
N ASP A 140 -7.68 -12.79 -13.17
CA ASP A 140 -8.15 -12.96 -14.55
C ASP A 140 -8.43 -14.44 -14.88
N VAL A 141 -7.66 -15.34 -14.28
CA VAL A 141 -7.93 -16.77 -14.29
C VAL A 141 -8.47 -17.15 -12.91
N PRO A 142 -9.77 -17.45 -12.80
CA PRO A 142 -10.37 -17.78 -11.52
C PRO A 142 -9.82 -19.09 -10.98
N MET A 143 -9.75 -19.18 -9.65
CA MET A 143 -9.47 -20.43 -8.94
C MET A 143 -10.77 -21.23 -8.74
N ASP A 144 -10.66 -22.57 -8.68
CA ASP A 144 -11.76 -23.45 -8.37
C ASP A 144 -12.07 -23.51 -6.86
N HIS A 145 -11.08 -23.12 -6.03
CA HIS A 145 -11.18 -23.17 -4.57
C HIS A 145 -10.98 -21.77 -3.95
N TRP A 146 -11.18 -21.69 -2.64
CA TRP A 146 -10.98 -20.43 -1.89
C TRP A 146 -9.52 -19.97 -1.96
N ARG A 147 -9.32 -18.68 -1.84
CA ARG A 147 -8.01 -18.04 -1.86
C ARG A 147 -7.46 -17.87 -0.44
N ALA A 148 -6.19 -18.24 -0.24
CA ALA A 148 -5.50 -18.10 1.04
C ALA A 148 -5.29 -16.62 1.42
N ASP A 149 -5.08 -15.76 0.41
CA ASP A 149 -4.96 -14.31 0.57
C ASP A 149 -5.67 -13.57 -0.58
N PRO A 150 -6.93 -13.19 -0.38
CA PRO A 150 -7.70 -12.53 -1.44
C PRO A 150 -7.47 -11.01 -1.51
N TYR A 151 -6.43 -10.45 -0.88
CA TYR A 151 -6.35 -9.02 -0.64
C TYR A 151 -5.54 -8.25 -1.66
N ASP A 152 -4.27 -8.59 -1.85
CA ASP A 152 -3.33 -7.76 -2.59
C ASP A 152 -2.75 -8.38 -3.87
N ASN A 153 -2.94 -9.69 -4.07
CA ASN A 153 -2.52 -10.42 -5.27
C ASN A 153 -0.99 -10.40 -5.57
N GLN A 154 -0.18 -10.00 -4.61
CA GLN A 154 1.27 -9.80 -4.83
C GLN A 154 2.06 -11.11 -4.87
N VAL A 155 1.56 -12.11 -4.21
CA VAL A 155 2.31 -13.35 -3.96
C VAL A 155 1.80 -14.53 -4.76
N GLY A 156 0.65 -14.40 -5.39
CA GLY A 156 -0.02 -15.46 -6.10
C GLY A 156 -0.61 -16.53 -5.18
N GLU A 157 -1.35 -17.41 -5.76
CA GLU A 157 -2.08 -18.49 -5.10
C GLU A 157 -1.78 -19.81 -5.78
N MET A 158 -1.96 -20.90 -5.08
CA MET A 158 -1.83 -22.24 -5.63
C MET A 158 -2.99 -23.12 -5.19
N GLU A 159 -3.41 -24.02 -6.08
CA GLU A 159 -4.42 -25.03 -5.78
C GLU A 159 -4.06 -26.39 -6.38
N LEU A 160 -4.54 -27.44 -5.73
CA LEU A 160 -4.59 -28.79 -6.24
C LEU A 160 -5.97 -29.03 -6.85
N ARG A 161 -6.20 -30.21 -7.43
CA ARG A 161 -7.51 -30.55 -8.00
C ARG A 161 -8.66 -30.53 -6.99
N ASP A 162 -8.35 -30.79 -5.74
CA ASP A 162 -9.32 -31.04 -4.67
C ASP A 162 -9.33 -29.98 -3.58
N ARG A 163 -8.38 -29.03 -3.59
CA ARG A 163 -8.31 -27.95 -2.59
C ARG A 163 -7.36 -26.82 -2.93
N ALA A 164 -7.56 -25.67 -2.31
CA ALA A 164 -6.55 -24.61 -2.25
C ALA A 164 -5.39 -25.01 -1.34
N LEU A 165 -4.22 -24.39 -1.54
CA LEU A 165 -3.06 -24.49 -0.66
C LEU A 165 -2.96 -23.24 0.22
N GLU A 166 -2.62 -23.43 1.50
CA GLU A 166 -2.26 -22.35 2.41
C GLU A 166 -0.81 -21.88 2.19
N TYR A 167 -0.49 -20.68 2.64
CA TYR A 167 0.84 -20.10 2.44
C TYR A 167 2.00 -20.93 3.02
N GLY A 168 1.77 -21.74 4.01
CA GLY A 168 2.77 -22.64 4.58
C GLY A 168 3.01 -23.91 3.79
N GLU A 169 2.19 -24.22 2.80
CA GLU A 169 2.23 -25.48 2.06
C GLU A 169 3.03 -25.40 0.75
N PHE A 170 3.45 -24.21 0.32
CA PHE A 170 4.27 -24.03 -0.88
C PHE A 170 5.35 -22.96 -0.69
N LEU A 171 6.43 -23.12 -1.44
CA LEU A 171 7.53 -22.16 -1.46
C LEU A 171 7.41 -21.28 -2.72
N ARG A 172 7.71 -20.02 -2.56
CA ARG A 172 7.78 -19.06 -3.65
C ARG A 172 8.99 -18.16 -3.49
N SER A 173 9.60 -17.80 -4.60
CA SER A 173 10.70 -16.85 -4.65
C SER A 173 10.48 -15.84 -5.78
N LYS A 174 11.09 -14.69 -5.64
CA LYS A 174 11.14 -13.65 -6.65
C LYS A 174 12.57 -13.18 -6.79
N GLU A 175 13.00 -12.97 -8.01
CA GLU A 175 14.33 -12.49 -8.33
C GLU A 175 14.24 -11.38 -9.37
N VAL A 176 15.02 -10.33 -9.20
CA VAL A 176 15.20 -9.29 -10.22
C VAL A 176 16.30 -9.77 -11.13
N LEU A 177 15.93 -10.18 -12.34
CA LEU A 177 16.88 -10.70 -13.33
C LEU A 177 17.67 -9.60 -14.01
N GLU A 178 17.04 -8.47 -14.27
CA GLU A 178 17.66 -7.33 -14.94
C GLU A 178 17.03 -6.02 -14.45
N CYS A 179 17.85 -5.00 -14.29
CA CYS A 179 17.42 -3.64 -14.01
C CYS A 179 18.24 -2.68 -14.86
N THR A 180 17.60 -2.04 -15.84
CA THR A 180 18.25 -1.16 -16.80
C THR A 180 17.75 0.27 -16.63
N GLU A 181 18.68 1.23 -16.56
CA GLU A 181 18.30 2.64 -16.59
C GLU A 181 17.88 3.00 -18.02
N VAL A 182 16.70 3.60 -18.15
CA VAL A 182 16.18 4.09 -19.43
C VAL A 182 16.48 5.59 -19.51
N SER A 183 17.36 5.95 -20.42
CA SER A 183 17.77 7.34 -20.70
C SER A 183 16.71 8.09 -21.51
#